data_72eadf680aed04bde1f810ab54c50760
#
_entry.id   72eadf680aed04bde1f810ab54c50760
#
_cell.length_a   1.000
_cell.length_b   1.000
_cell.length_c   1.000
_cell.angle_alpha   90.00
_cell.angle_beta   90.00
_cell.angle_gamma   90.00
#
_symmetry.space_group_name_H-M   'P 1'
#
loop_
_entity.id
_entity.type
_entity.pdbx_description
1 polymer ?
#
loop_
_entity_poly.entity_id
_entity_poly.type
_entity_poly.pdbx_seq_one_letter_code
_entity_poly.pdbx_strand_id
1 'polypeptide(L)'
;NIEEYIACDFPNSEDYFALKVKGDSMNAAGINEGDYVIVRKQDIVDNGDIAVVLVNGDEATVKRFSRTDNTVVLTPQSMNPAHQVQIYDTKDVPVRVLGKVVESRHKY
;
A
#
# COMPACT_ATOMS: atom_id res chain seq x y z
N ASN A 1 4.33 3.56 6.59
CA ASN A 1 2.97 4.01 6.88
C ASN A 1 2.01 2.88 7.31
N ILE A 2 2.56 1.77 7.74
CA ILE A 2 1.79 0.68 8.35
C ILE A 2 2.02 0.70 9.85
N GLU A 3 0.94 0.79 10.61
CA GLU A 3 1.02 0.87 12.07
C GLU A 3 0.89 -0.50 12.72
N GLU A 4 -0.06 -1.32 12.28
CA GLU A 4 -0.23 -2.66 12.81
C GLU A 4 -0.89 -3.58 11.79
N TYR A 5 -0.64 -4.88 11.97
CA TYR A 5 -1.27 -5.94 11.18
C TYR A 5 -2.44 -6.51 11.97
N ILE A 6 -3.58 -6.64 11.31
CA ILE A 6 -4.80 -7.18 11.90
C ILE A 6 -5.37 -8.25 10.98
N ALA A 7 -5.77 -9.38 11.56
CA ALA A 7 -6.42 -10.44 10.79
C ALA A 7 -7.76 -9.94 10.24
N CYS A 8 -8.04 -10.26 8.99
CA CYS A 8 -9.30 -9.94 8.34
C CYS A 8 -10.40 -10.90 8.71
N ASP A 9 -11.61 -10.36 8.87
CA ASP A 9 -12.82 -11.11 9.17
C ASP A 9 -13.69 -11.23 7.91
N PHE A 10 -13.08 -11.68 6.82
CA PHE A 10 -13.74 -11.94 5.55
C PHE A 10 -13.94 -13.43 5.30
N PRO A 11 -14.94 -13.82 4.50
CA PRO A 11 -14.93 -15.13 3.87
C PRO A 11 -13.60 -15.31 3.11
N ASN A 12 -12.99 -16.48 3.22
CA ASN A 12 -11.63 -16.72 2.67
C ASN A 12 -10.58 -15.78 3.28
N SER A 13 -10.60 -15.65 4.60
CA SER A 13 -9.71 -14.73 5.32
C SER A 13 -8.22 -15.02 5.12
N GLU A 14 -7.86 -16.25 4.74
CA GLU A 14 -6.49 -16.59 4.39
C GLU A 14 -5.97 -15.84 3.15
N ASP A 15 -6.89 -15.31 2.30
CA ASP A 15 -6.55 -14.54 1.10
C ASP A 15 -6.47 -13.04 1.37
N TYR A 16 -6.82 -12.60 2.57
CA TYR A 16 -6.90 -11.20 2.93
C TYR A 16 -6.17 -10.92 4.25
N PHE A 17 -5.75 -9.68 4.40
CA PHE A 17 -5.29 -9.16 5.68
C PHE A 17 -5.68 -7.71 5.82
N ALA A 18 -5.64 -7.19 7.03
CA ALA A 18 -5.91 -5.79 7.31
C ALA A 18 -4.70 -5.14 7.97
N LEU A 19 -4.46 -3.90 7.60
CA LEU A 19 -3.40 -3.09 8.18
C LEU A 19 -3.96 -1.76 8.65
N LYS A 20 -3.48 -1.29 9.77
CA LYS A 20 -3.78 0.05 10.27
C LYS A 20 -2.78 1.04 9.70
N VAL A 21 -3.30 2.09 9.09
CA VAL A 21 -2.48 3.09 8.39
C VAL A 21 -1.93 4.12 9.35
N LYS A 22 -0.65 4.44 9.17
CA LYS A 22 0.03 5.52 9.87
C LYS A 22 0.45 6.58 8.84
N GLY A 23 0.22 7.84 9.18
CA GLY A 23 0.57 8.95 8.30
C GLY A 23 -0.53 9.30 7.32
N ASP A 24 -0.26 10.30 6.49
CA ASP A 24 -1.26 10.96 5.65
C ASP A 24 -0.94 10.91 4.15
N SER A 25 -0.08 10.00 3.72
CA SER A 25 0.38 9.95 2.33
C SER A 25 -0.71 9.57 1.32
N MET A 26 -1.85 9.04 1.78
CA MET A 26 -2.96 8.60 0.92
C MET A 26 -4.30 9.23 1.31
N ASN A 27 -4.29 10.35 2.04
CA ASN A 27 -5.53 10.96 2.51
C ASN A 27 -6.40 11.55 1.38
N ALA A 28 -5.81 11.94 0.27
CA ALA A 28 -6.57 12.39 -0.90
C ALA A 28 -7.26 11.24 -1.64
N ALA A 29 -6.87 10.00 -1.36
CA ALA A 29 -7.55 8.79 -1.83
C ALA A 29 -8.60 8.29 -0.83
N GLY A 30 -8.83 9.03 0.25
CA GLY A 30 -9.79 8.66 1.29
C GLY A 30 -9.23 7.68 2.32
N ILE A 31 -7.92 7.45 2.34
CA ILE A 31 -7.26 6.59 3.31
C ILE A 31 -6.53 7.47 4.32
N ASN A 32 -7.12 7.60 5.51
CA ASN A 32 -6.62 8.50 6.54
C ASN A 32 -5.85 7.75 7.62
N GLU A 33 -5.03 8.48 8.36
CA GLU A 33 -4.32 7.91 9.51
C GLU A 33 -5.32 7.29 10.48
N GLY A 34 -5.01 6.08 10.93
CA GLY A 34 -5.88 5.31 11.81
C GLY A 34 -6.91 4.44 11.09
N ASP A 35 -7.09 4.63 9.79
CA ASP A 35 -7.95 3.77 9.00
C ASP A 35 -7.34 2.37 8.86
N TYR A 36 -8.21 1.39 8.60
CA TYR A 36 -7.79 0.05 8.24
C TYR A 36 -7.95 -0.14 6.75
N VAL A 37 -6.90 -0.62 6.10
CA VAL A 37 -6.98 -1.05 4.70
C VAL A 37 -7.12 -2.56 4.66
N ILE A 38 -8.04 -3.02 3.83
CA ILE A 38 -8.27 -4.44 3.59
C ILE A 38 -7.51 -4.80 2.32
N VAL A 39 -6.65 -5.77 2.41
CA VAL A 39 -5.68 -6.11 1.38
C VAL A 39 -5.89 -7.54 0.91
N ARG A 40 -6.08 -7.72 -0.39
CA ARG A 40 -6.05 -9.05 -1.00
C ARG A 40 -4.59 -9.43 -1.22
N LYS A 41 -4.19 -10.58 -0.72
CA LYS A 41 -2.84 -11.12 -0.94
C LYS A 41 -2.65 -11.46 -2.42
N GLN A 42 -1.71 -10.81 -3.06
CA GLN A 42 -1.32 -11.08 -4.43
C GLN A 42 0.06 -10.47 -4.69
N ASP A 43 0.83 -11.11 -5.57
CA ASP A 43 2.20 -10.68 -5.87
C ASP A 43 2.24 -9.66 -7.01
N ILE A 44 1.19 -9.64 -7.83
CA ILE A 44 1.10 -8.79 -9.02
C ILE A 44 -0.18 -7.96 -8.90
N VAL A 45 -0.06 -6.67 -9.16
CA VAL A 45 -1.16 -5.72 -9.23
C VAL A 45 -1.09 -4.97 -10.55
N ASP A 46 -2.22 -4.36 -10.94
CA ASP A 46 -2.27 -3.54 -12.15
C ASP A 46 -1.72 -2.15 -11.89
N ASN A 47 -1.19 -1.53 -12.92
CA ASN A 47 -0.75 -0.14 -12.84
C ASN A 47 -1.95 0.76 -12.47
N GLY A 48 -1.76 1.60 -11.47
CA GLY A 48 -2.81 2.44 -10.92
C GLY A 48 -3.52 1.86 -9.71
N ASP A 49 -3.32 0.59 -9.39
CA ASP A 49 -3.88 0.01 -8.17
C ASP A 49 -3.22 0.63 -6.93
N ILE A 50 -3.99 0.70 -5.85
CA ILE A 50 -3.42 0.99 -4.53
C ILE A 50 -2.91 -0.33 -3.97
N ALA A 51 -1.64 -0.37 -3.63
CA ALA A 51 -0.99 -1.60 -3.19
C ALA A 51 -0.24 -1.39 -1.88
N VAL A 52 -0.10 -2.48 -1.14
CA VAL A 52 0.84 -2.57 -0.03
C VAL A 52 2.13 -3.15 -0.58
N VAL A 53 3.20 -2.41 -0.44
CA VAL A 53 4.49 -2.71 -1.06
C VAL A 53 5.58 -2.68 0.00
N LEU A 54 6.44 -3.68 -0.03
CA LEU A 54 7.62 -3.76 0.82
C LEU A 54 8.83 -3.29 0.02
N VAL A 55 9.47 -2.23 0.46
CA VAL A 55 10.64 -1.65 -0.20
C VAL A 55 11.89 -2.06 0.56
N ASN A 56 12.84 -2.66 -0.14
CA ASN A 56 14.15 -3.08 0.40
C ASN A 56 14.04 -4.02 1.62
N GLY A 57 12.94 -4.74 1.74
CA GLY A 57 12.72 -5.68 2.83
C GLY A 57 12.45 -5.05 4.20
N ASP A 58 12.45 -3.72 4.30
CA ASP A 58 12.42 -3.03 5.59
C ASP A 58 11.07 -2.48 5.96
N GLU A 59 10.43 -1.75 5.05
CA GLU A 59 9.27 -0.95 5.37
C GLU A 59 8.14 -1.18 4.38
N ALA A 60 6.96 -1.44 4.91
CA ALA A 60 5.74 -1.55 4.10
C ALA A 60 5.09 -0.17 3.95
N THR A 61 4.60 0.12 2.76
CA THR A 61 3.93 1.36 2.43
C THR A 61 2.68 1.11 1.61
N VAL A 62 1.71 2.00 1.69
CA VAL A 62 0.48 2.00 0.88
C VAL A 62 0.57 3.16 -0.09
N LYS A 63 0.58 2.85 -1.39
CA LYS A 63 0.72 3.85 -2.45
C LYS A 63 0.00 3.40 -3.71
N ARG A 64 -0.23 4.33 -4.64
CA ARG A 64 -0.53 3.96 -6.02
C ARG A 64 0.71 3.33 -6.62
N PHE A 65 0.54 2.16 -7.19
CA PHE A 65 1.64 1.38 -7.77
C PHE A 65 1.61 1.48 -9.28
N SER A 66 2.79 1.60 -9.87
CA SER A 66 2.98 1.47 -11.30
C SER A 66 4.32 0.80 -11.56
N ARG A 67 4.38 -0.03 -12.58
CA ARG A 67 5.61 -0.70 -12.98
C ARG A 67 5.74 -0.71 -14.50
N THR A 68 6.91 -0.36 -14.98
CA THR A 68 7.30 -0.49 -16.39
C THR A 68 8.69 -1.13 -16.40
N ASP A 69 8.79 -2.36 -16.92
CA ASP A 69 10.02 -3.15 -16.90
C ASP A 69 10.57 -3.29 -15.48
N ASN A 70 11.75 -2.74 -15.20
CA ASN A 70 12.39 -2.79 -13.89
C ASN A 70 12.16 -1.52 -13.07
N THR A 71 11.36 -0.59 -13.55
CA THR A 71 11.08 0.68 -12.85
C THR A 71 9.74 0.58 -12.13
N VAL A 72 9.77 0.74 -10.82
CA VAL A 72 8.59 0.83 -9.97
C VAL A 72 8.41 2.27 -9.52
N VAL A 73 7.19 2.78 -9.66
CA VAL A 73 6.80 4.11 -9.22
C VAL A 73 5.73 3.98 -8.15
N LEU A 74 5.98 4.53 -6.98
CA LEU A 74 5.05 4.60 -5.87
C LEU A 74 4.58 6.04 -5.72
N THR A 75 3.31 6.28 -6.00
CA THR A 75 2.77 7.63 -6.05
C THR A 75 1.84 7.85 -4.85
N PRO A 76 2.14 8.82 -3.99
CA PRO A 76 1.23 9.22 -2.92
C PRO A 76 0.03 9.97 -3.50
N GLN A 77 -1.08 9.94 -2.79
CA GLN A 77 -2.25 10.79 -3.05
C GLN A 77 -2.57 11.51 -1.76
N SER A 78 -1.95 12.65 -1.56
CA SER A 78 -2.05 13.40 -0.31
C SER A 78 -2.34 14.87 -0.56
N MET A 79 -3.10 15.45 0.34
CA MET A 79 -3.29 16.89 0.42
C MET A 79 -2.07 17.58 1.00
N ASN A 80 -1.14 16.81 1.59
CA ASN A 80 0.13 17.31 2.10
C ASN A 80 1.18 17.24 0.98
N PRO A 81 1.66 18.40 0.47
CA PRO A 81 2.60 18.41 -0.65
C PRO A 81 4.02 17.94 -0.28
N ALA A 82 4.28 17.66 0.98
CA ALA A 82 5.58 17.15 1.41
C ALA A 82 5.82 15.71 0.94
N HIS A 83 4.77 14.94 0.64
CA HIS A 83 4.91 13.58 0.14
C HIS A 83 5.29 13.60 -1.35
N GLN A 84 6.31 12.86 -1.68
CA GLN A 84 6.86 12.82 -3.03
C GLN A 84 6.73 11.44 -3.66
N VAL A 85 6.68 11.40 -4.98
CA VAL A 85 6.76 10.16 -5.76
C VAL A 85 8.09 9.47 -5.49
N GLN A 86 8.04 8.15 -5.28
CA GLN A 86 9.21 7.32 -5.08
C GLN A 86 9.42 6.45 -6.32
N ILE A 87 10.63 6.49 -6.89
CA ILE A 87 10.97 5.76 -8.11
C ILE A 87 12.14 4.84 -7.80
N TYR A 88 11.97 3.55 -8.10
CA TYR A 88 12.98 2.54 -7.84
C TYR A 88 13.30 1.74 -9.10
N ASP A 89 14.59 1.45 -9.29
CA ASP A 89 15.04 0.42 -10.21
C ASP A 89 15.14 -0.88 -9.41
N THR A 90 14.34 -1.89 -9.78
CA THR A 90 14.27 -3.15 -9.04
C THR A 90 15.56 -3.97 -9.12
N LYS A 91 16.48 -3.62 -10.02
CA LYS A 91 17.82 -4.20 -10.04
C LYS A 91 18.68 -3.71 -8.87
N ASP A 92 18.39 -2.52 -8.35
CA ASP A 92 19.16 -1.90 -7.27
C ASP A 92 18.44 -2.02 -5.93
N VAL A 93 17.11 -1.87 -5.93
CA VAL A 93 16.28 -1.88 -4.73
C VAL A 93 15.17 -2.92 -4.89
N PRO A 94 15.17 -3.98 -4.06
CA PRO A 94 14.08 -4.95 -4.12
C PRO A 94 12.76 -4.31 -3.72
N VAL A 95 11.74 -4.48 -4.56
CA VAL A 95 10.38 -4.02 -4.30
C VAL A 95 9.45 -5.23 -4.43
N ARG A 96 8.71 -5.51 -3.36
CA ARG A 96 7.79 -6.64 -3.33
C ARG A 96 6.37 -6.17 -3.06
N VAL A 97 5.44 -6.53 -3.93
CA VAL A 97 4.02 -6.32 -3.69
C VAL A 97 3.52 -7.36 -2.70
N LEU A 98 2.89 -6.93 -1.62
CA LEU A 98 2.26 -7.80 -0.63
C LEU A 98 0.79 -8.04 -0.95
N GLY A 99 0.14 -7.09 -1.58
CA GLY A 99 -1.25 -7.22 -1.99
C GLY A 99 -1.86 -5.95 -2.52
N LYS A 100 -3.11 -6.08 -2.97
CA LYS A 100 -3.93 -4.98 -3.49
C LYS A 100 -4.88 -4.50 -2.41
N VAL A 101 -4.92 -3.19 -2.18
CA VAL A 101 -5.92 -2.59 -1.31
C VAL A 101 -7.27 -2.62 -2.03
N VAL A 102 -8.24 -3.31 -1.44
CA VAL A 102 -9.57 -3.47 -2.03
C VAL A 102 -10.63 -2.64 -1.31
N GLU A 103 -10.35 -2.22 -0.08
CA GLU A 103 -11.28 -1.46 0.74
C GLU A 103 -10.51 -0.72 1.82
N SER A 104 -11.04 0.41 2.27
CA SER A 104 -10.59 1.07 3.49
C SER A 104 -11.78 1.26 4.43
N ARG A 105 -11.51 1.21 5.74
CA ARG A 105 -12.53 1.36 6.78
C ARG A 105 -12.04 2.33 7.83
N HIS A 106 -12.89 3.30 8.14
CA HIS A 106 -12.66 4.23 9.25
C HIS A 106 -13.40 3.72 10.48
N LYS A 107 -12.68 3.62 11.60
CA LYS A 107 -13.24 3.16 12.86
C LYS A 107 -13.42 4.35 13.79
N TYR A 108 -14.64 4.55 14.25
CA TYR A 108 -14.99 5.61 15.19
C TYR A 108 -14.79 5.22 16.64
#